data_ff6d821dba9e6f563764d160333695a7
#
_entry.id   ff6d821dba9e6f563764d160333695a7
#
_cell.length_a   1.000
_cell.length_b   1.000
_cell.length_c   1.000
_cell.angle_alpha   90.00
_cell.angle_beta   90.00
_cell.angle_gamma   90.00
#
_symmetry.space_group_name_H-M   'P 1'
#
loop_
_entity.id
_entity.type
_entity.pdbx_description
1 polymer ?
#
loop_
_entity_poly.entity_id
_entity_poly.type
_entity_poly.pdbx_seq_one_letter_code
_entity_poly.pdbx_strand_id
1 'polypeptide(L)'
;RLPGWFGFTALWIGMMPALFTGVPGPARAGAWALLLLGLKRLVIAAALIILARLAWQLPDKHIPDGPRRLLSTVLLLPGISLVLHFGLFNLVAGSWRLLGAKCRPLFRAPVRSRSLTEFWGQRWNLAFSEMTAVGVFRPLRNCIGPRVATTVAFLFSGILHELAISVPVK
;
A
#
# COMPACT_ATOMS: atom_id res chain seq x y z
N ARG A 1 -17.44 -2.67 -18.50
CA ARG A 1 -16.53 -3.47 -19.33
C ARG A 1 -15.21 -3.56 -18.61
N LEU A 2 -14.65 -4.75 -18.46
CA LEU A 2 -13.28 -4.93 -17.95
C LEU A 2 -12.35 -4.17 -18.89
N PRO A 3 -11.39 -3.38 -18.37
CA PRO A 3 -10.33 -2.86 -19.20
C PRO A 3 -9.62 -4.03 -19.86
N GLY A 4 -9.22 -3.88 -21.11
CA GLY A 4 -8.52 -4.93 -21.83
C GLY A 4 -7.27 -5.41 -21.07
N TRP A 5 -6.70 -6.51 -21.48
CA TRP A 5 -5.56 -7.17 -20.83
C TRP A 5 -4.42 -6.20 -20.49
N PHE A 6 -4.16 -5.23 -21.34
CA PHE A 6 -3.18 -4.14 -21.09
C PHE A 6 -3.56 -3.27 -19.88
N GLY A 7 -4.85 -2.91 -19.73
CA GLY A 7 -5.31 -2.16 -18.56
C GLY A 7 -5.17 -2.97 -17.28
N PHE A 8 -5.47 -4.28 -17.33
CA PHE A 8 -5.27 -5.18 -16.21
C PHE A 8 -3.79 -5.25 -15.80
N THR A 9 -2.89 -5.45 -16.75
CA THR A 9 -1.45 -5.58 -16.46
C THR A 9 -0.82 -4.28 -15.97
N ALA A 10 -1.21 -3.14 -16.56
CA ALA A 10 -0.74 -1.82 -16.11
C ALA A 10 -1.30 -1.41 -14.74
N LEU A 11 -2.52 -1.87 -14.41
CA LEU A 11 -3.20 -1.60 -13.14
C LEU A 11 -2.84 -2.61 -12.05
N TRP A 12 -2.14 -3.69 -12.40
CA TRP A 12 -1.72 -4.73 -11.47
C TRP A 12 -1.04 -4.16 -10.21
N ILE A 13 -0.21 -3.15 -10.35
CA ILE A 13 0.51 -2.51 -9.24
C ILE A 13 -0.44 -1.77 -8.29
N GLY A 14 -1.63 -1.41 -8.74
CA GLY A 14 -2.64 -0.70 -7.95
C GLY A 14 -4.00 -1.39 -7.94
N MET A 15 -4.04 -2.72 -8.01
CA MET A 15 -5.26 -3.50 -8.19
C MET A 15 -6.35 -3.18 -7.19
N MET A 16 -7.33 -2.43 -7.65
CA MET A 16 -8.65 -2.34 -7.03
C MET A 16 -9.66 -2.99 -7.98
N PRO A 17 -10.29 -4.12 -7.63
CA PRO A 17 -11.34 -4.74 -8.45
C PRO A 17 -12.45 -3.76 -8.85
N ALA A 18 -12.76 -2.79 -8.00
CA ALA A 18 -13.70 -1.71 -8.31
C ALA A 18 -13.32 -0.87 -9.55
N LEU A 19 -12.04 -0.80 -9.93
CA LEU A 19 -11.60 -0.14 -11.17
C LEU A 19 -12.09 -0.88 -12.43
N PHE A 20 -12.31 -2.18 -12.32
CA PHE A 20 -12.71 -3.04 -13.41
C PHE A 20 -14.23 -3.17 -13.55
N THR A 21 -14.98 -2.74 -12.53
CA THR A 21 -16.47 -2.84 -12.53
C THR A 21 -17.17 -1.65 -13.18
N GLY A 22 -16.43 -0.65 -13.67
CA GLY A 22 -16.96 0.40 -14.55
C GLY A 22 -18.03 1.31 -13.94
N VAL A 23 -18.07 1.49 -12.63
CA VAL A 23 -19.03 2.41 -11.98
C VAL A 23 -18.66 3.87 -12.29
N PRO A 24 -19.48 4.66 -12.99
CA PRO A 24 -19.19 6.03 -13.36
C PRO A 24 -19.23 7.00 -12.16
N GLY A 25 -18.40 8.04 -12.10
CA GLY A 25 -18.42 9.13 -11.14
C GLY A 25 -17.37 10.19 -11.42
N PRO A 26 -17.36 11.29 -10.67
CA PRO A 26 -16.44 12.39 -10.94
C PRO A 26 -14.99 11.89 -10.79
N ALA A 27 -14.48 11.32 -11.90
CA ALA A 27 -13.20 10.63 -11.95
C ALA A 27 -12.05 11.57 -11.60
N ARG A 28 -12.13 12.82 -12.06
CA ARG A 28 -11.07 13.82 -11.89
C ARG A 28 -11.06 14.52 -10.52
N ALA A 29 -12.12 14.37 -9.74
CA ALA A 29 -12.20 15.02 -8.43
C ALA A 29 -11.08 14.53 -7.51
N GLY A 30 -10.33 15.48 -6.94
CA GLY A 30 -9.22 15.22 -6.01
C GLY A 30 -7.98 14.56 -6.64
N ALA A 31 -7.87 14.47 -7.98
CA ALA A 31 -6.68 13.92 -8.65
C ALA A 31 -5.41 14.71 -8.30
N TRP A 32 -5.46 16.03 -8.46
CA TRP A 32 -4.34 16.90 -8.13
C TRP A 32 -3.94 16.86 -6.66
N ALA A 33 -4.93 16.77 -5.76
CA ALA A 33 -4.66 16.60 -4.33
C ALA A 33 -3.88 15.31 -4.03
N LEU A 34 -4.20 14.21 -4.72
CA LEU A 34 -3.45 12.95 -4.59
C LEU A 34 -2.04 13.06 -5.16
N LEU A 35 -1.87 13.69 -6.32
CA LEU A 35 -0.55 13.91 -6.93
C LEU A 35 0.35 14.76 -6.04
N LEU A 36 -0.15 15.90 -5.55
CA LEU A 36 0.58 16.77 -4.64
C LEU A 36 0.91 16.06 -3.31
N LEU A 37 -0.04 15.30 -2.77
CA LEU A 37 0.18 14.50 -1.56
C LEU A 37 1.24 13.42 -1.78
N GLY A 38 1.20 12.74 -2.93
CA GLY A 38 2.20 11.75 -3.33
C GLY A 38 3.59 12.37 -3.44
N LEU A 39 3.70 13.49 -4.15
CA LEU A 39 4.96 14.23 -4.31
C LEU A 39 5.52 14.70 -2.96
N LYS A 40 4.69 15.32 -2.11
CA LYS A 40 5.09 15.73 -0.75
C LYS A 40 5.67 14.55 0.04
N ARG A 41 5.04 13.39 -0.04
CA ARG A 41 5.49 12.17 0.67
C ARG A 41 6.80 11.64 0.11
N LEU A 42 7.01 11.71 -1.20
CA LEU A 42 8.29 11.34 -1.82
C LEU A 42 9.43 12.26 -1.37
N VAL A 43 9.18 13.58 -1.25
CA VAL A 43 10.17 14.52 -0.73
C VAL A 43 10.53 14.20 0.73
N ILE A 44 9.54 13.94 1.58
CA ILE A 44 9.78 13.53 2.98
C ILE A 44 10.54 12.20 3.01
N ALA A 45 10.17 11.25 2.18
CA ALA A 45 10.83 9.94 2.09
C ALA A 45 12.31 10.09 1.69
N ALA A 46 12.60 10.91 0.67
CA ALA A 46 13.95 11.21 0.23
C ALA A 46 14.78 11.82 1.37
N ALA A 47 14.23 12.78 2.11
CA ALA A 47 14.89 13.38 3.27
C ALA A 47 15.20 12.32 4.35
N LEU A 48 14.23 11.43 4.68
CA LEU A 48 14.45 10.36 5.66
C LEU A 48 15.53 9.37 5.22
N ILE A 49 15.55 8.99 3.94
CA ILE A 49 16.54 8.07 3.38
C ILE A 49 17.93 8.72 3.38
N ILE A 50 18.03 10.00 3.02
CA ILE A 50 19.29 10.76 3.09
C ILE A 50 19.78 10.83 4.53
N LEU A 51 18.91 11.17 5.48
CA LEU A 51 19.26 11.22 6.90
C LEU A 51 19.70 9.85 7.43
N ALA A 52 19.02 8.76 7.02
CA ALA A 52 19.42 7.40 7.35
C ALA A 52 20.83 7.08 6.85
N ARG A 53 21.13 7.46 5.60
CA ARG A 53 22.45 7.29 5.01
C ARG A 53 23.53 8.11 5.74
N LEU A 54 23.22 9.36 6.04
CA LEU A 54 24.15 10.23 6.80
C LEU A 54 24.40 9.66 8.20
N ALA A 55 23.35 9.22 8.90
CA ALA A 55 23.47 8.58 10.20
C ALA A 55 24.36 7.32 10.13
N TRP A 56 24.22 6.52 9.07
CA TRP A 56 25.06 5.35 8.85
C TRP A 56 26.55 5.69 8.64
N GLN A 57 26.85 6.84 8.05
CA GLN A 57 28.21 7.29 7.75
C GLN A 57 28.92 7.97 8.94
N LEU A 58 28.22 8.17 10.07
CA LEU A 58 28.84 8.78 11.26
C LEU A 58 29.97 7.89 11.79
N PRO A 59 31.14 8.49 12.10
CA PRO A 59 32.26 7.74 12.66
C PRO A 59 31.95 7.14 14.05
N ASP A 60 32.51 5.97 14.35
CA ASP A 60 32.30 5.24 15.62
C ASP A 60 32.67 6.05 16.86
N LYS A 61 33.59 6.98 16.71
CA LYS A 61 33.99 7.92 17.80
C LYS A 61 32.84 8.83 18.27
N HIS A 62 31.78 9.01 17.44
CA HIS A 62 30.64 9.86 17.79
C HIS A 62 29.44 9.05 18.25
N ILE A 63 29.17 7.93 17.59
CA ILE A 63 28.01 7.06 17.89
C ILE A 63 28.46 5.60 17.73
N PRO A 64 28.32 4.75 18.77
CA PRO A 64 28.60 3.33 18.68
C PRO A 64 27.75 2.62 17.61
N ASP A 65 28.22 1.48 17.10
CA ASP A 65 27.57 0.71 16.03
C ASP A 65 26.10 0.38 16.26
N GLY A 66 25.76 -0.07 17.47
CA GLY A 66 24.38 -0.47 17.80
C GLY A 66 23.38 0.69 17.64
N PRO A 67 23.53 1.81 18.35
CA PRO A 67 22.68 2.99 18.20
C PRO A 67 22.69 3.57 16.80
N ARG A 68 23.82 3.56 16.09
CA ARG A 68 23.94 4.02 14.70
C ARG A 68 23.06 3.18 13.76
N ARG A 69 23.15 1.86 13.86
CA ARG A 69 22.29 0.93 13.09
C ARG A 69 20.82 1.14 13.41
N LEU A 70 20.46 1.25 14.68
CA LEU A 70 19.09 1.51 15.09
C LEU A 70 18.56 2.81 14.51
N LEU A 71 19.30 3.92 14.64
CA LEU A 71 18.92 5.22 14.11
C LEU A 71 18.70 5.15 12.58
N SER A 72 19.67 4.57 11.86
CA SER A 72 19.57 4.43 10.40
C SER A 72 18.35 3.60 10.01
N THR A 73 18.07 2.49 10.70
CA THR A 73 16.91 1.63 10.44
C THR A 73 15.59 2.35 10.72
N VAL A 74 15.49 3.05 11.84
CA VAL A 74 14.29 3.82 12.23
C VAL A 74 13.98 4.94 11.24
N LEU A 75 14.97 5.50 10.57
CA LEU A 75 14.79 6.49 9.51
C LEU A 75 14.50 5.84 8.16
N LEU A 76 15.21 4.76 7.82
CA LEU A 76 15.13 4.11 6.52
C LEU A 76 13.78 3.42 6.29
N LEU A 77 13.28 2.66 7.26
CA LEU A 77 12.03 1.90 7.10
C LEU A 77 10.81 2.80 6.81
N PRO A 78 10.56 3.89 7.59
CA PRO A 78 9.51 4.83 7.23
C PRO A 78 9.76 5.52 5.90
N GLY A 79 11.03 5.83 5.57
CA GLY A 79 11.40 6.42 4.28
C GLY A 79 10.99 5.53 3.11
N ILE A 80 11.36 4.25 3.11
CA ILE A 80 10.99 3.28 2.08
C ILE A 80 9.46 3.10 2.04
N SER A 81 8.80 2.99 3.21
CA SER A 81 7.35 2.89 3.29
C SER A 81 6.64 4.10 2.68
N LEU A 82 7.15 5.31 2.93
CA LEU A 82 6.62 6.53 2.33
C LEU A 82 6.81 6.55 0.81
N VAL A 83 7.94 6.06 0.28
CA VAL A 83 8.13 5.96 -1.18
C VAL A 83 7.05 5.07 -1.77
N LEU A 84 6.97 3.82 -1.33
CA LEU A 84 6.14 2.81 -1.97
C LEU A 84 4.65 3.01 -1.66
N HIS A 85 4.27 2.93 -0.38
CA HIS A 85 2.87 2.85 0.01
C HIS A 85 2.14 4.19 -0.06
N PHE A 86 2.83 5.28 0.20
CA PHE A 86 2.19 6.58 0.34
C PHE A 86 2.58 7.59 -0.73
N GLY A 87 3.75 7.45 -1.35
CA GLY A 87 4.21 8.29 -2.45
C GLY A 87 3.70 7.76 -3.79
N LEU A 88 4.31 6.67 -4.26
CA LEU A 88 4.04 6.11 -5.58
C LEU A 88 2.57 5.73 -5.78
N PHE A 89 1.94 5.03 -4.83
CA PHE A 89 0.53 4.65 -4.98
C PHE A 89 -0.43 5.83 -4.99
N ASN A 90 -0.10 6.96 -4.34
CA ASN A 90 -0.90 8.17 -4.50
C ASN A 90 -0.70 8.84 -5.86
N LEU A 91 0.53 8.83 -6.41
CA LEU A 91 0.77 9.33 -7.76
C LEU A 91 0.01 8.48 -8.79
N VAL A 92 0.09 7.16 -8.69
CA VAL A 92 -0.66 6.24 -9.55
C VAL A 92 -2.16 6.51 -9.45
N ALA A 93 -2.72 6.60 -8.24
CA ALA A 93 -4.14 6.87 -8.05
C ALA A 93 -4.56 8.24 -8.60
N GLY A 94 -3.73 9.27 -8.41
CA GLY A 94 -3.94 10.61 -8.98
C GLY A 94 -3.93 10.60 -10.50
N SER A 95 -2.93 9.96 -11.10
CA SER A 95 -2.81 9.82 -12.56
C SER A 95 -4.00 9.09 -13.17
N TRP A 96 -4.42 7.97 -12.58
CA TRP A 96 -5.61 7.25 -13.02
C TRP A 96 -6.89 8.09 -12.93
N ARG A 97 -7.03 8.91 -11.89
CA ARG A 97 -8.16 9.86 -11.80
C ARG A 97 -8.13 10.90 -12.91
N LEU A 98 -6.95 11.41 -13.30
CA LEU A 98 -6.82 12.33 -14.44
C LEU A 98 -7.26 11.67 -15.74
N LEU A 99 -6.97 10.37 -15.92
CA LEU A 99 -7.40 9.56 -17.07
C LEU A 99 -8.86 9.15 -17.01
N GLY A 100 -9.62 9.54 -15.99
CA GLY A 100 -11.04 9.26 -15.88
C GLY A 100 -11.39 8.02 -15.04
N ALA A 101 -10.41 7.31 -14.47
CA ALA A 101 -10.69 6.14 -13.63
C ALA A 101 -11.07 6.56 -12.20
N LYS A 102 -12.09 5.91 -11.63
CA LYS A 102 -12.54 6.10 -10.26
C LYS A 102 -11.70 5.24 -9.31
N CYS A 103 -10.48 5.62 -9.05
CA CYS A 103 -9.68 4.91 -8.07
C CYS A 103 -9.66 5.60 -6.71
N ARG A 104 -9.50 4.80 -5.67
CA ARG A 104 -9.29 5.25 -4.29
C ARG A 104 -7.84 5.04 -3.91
N PRO A 105 -7.26 5.89 -3.04
CA PRO A 105 -5.93 5.60 -2.50
C PRO A 105 -5.95 4.26 -1.77
N LEU A 106 -4.93 3.43 -2.00
CA LEU A 106 -4.82 2.11 -1.38
C LEU A 106 -4.55 2.18 0.12
N PHE A 107 -3.90 3.26 0.56
CA PHE A 107 -3.51 3.48 1.95
C PHE A 107 -4.15 4.77 2.47
N ARG A 108 -5.02 4.63 3.47
CA ARG A 108 -5.85 5.71 4.01
C ARG A 108 -5.51 6.02 5.46
N ALA A 109 -4.38 6.71 5.70
CA ALA A 109 -3.93 7.06 7.04
C ALA A 109 -4.04 5.88 8.04
N PRO A 110 -3.33 4.75 7.81
CA PRO A 110 -3.46 3.53 8.60
C PRO A 110 -3.16 3.75 10.10
N VAL A 111 -2.28 4.70 10.42
CA VAL A 111 -1.97 5.08 11.81
C VAL A 111 -3.14 5.67 12.59
N ARG A 112 -4.24 6.02 11.90
CA ARG A 112 -5.48 6.52 12.55
C ARG A 112 -6.51 5.40 12.79
N SER A 113 -6.16 4.16 12.58
CA SER A 113 -7.05 3.02 12.83
C SER A 113 -7.33 2.88 14.32
N ARG A 114 -8.58 2.62 14.66
CA ARG A 114 -9.03 2.38 16.04
C ARG A 114 -9.14 0.90 16.37
N SER A 115 -9.02 0.02 15.36
CA SER A 115 -9.05 -1.43 15.51
C SER A 115 -8.26 -2.11 14.39
N LEU A 116 -7.85 -3.38 14.61
CA LEU A 116 -7.22 -4.19 13.58
C LEU A 116 -8.14 -4.42 12.37
N THR A 117 -9.44 -4.58 12.61
CA THR A 117 -10.43 -4.73 11.54
C THR A 117 -10.50 -3.47 10.67
N GLU A 118 -10.49 -2.28 11.28
CA GLU A 118 -10.44 -1.02 10.55
C GLU A 118 -9.12 -0.87 9.79
N PHE A 119 -7.99 -1.21 10.43
CA PHE A 119 -6.68 -1.14 9.81
C PHE A 119 -6.65 -1.99 8.52
N TRP A 120 -6.88 -3.29 8.62
CA TRP A 120 -6.77 -4.21 7.49
C TRP A 120 -7.92 -4.09 6.48
N GLY A 121 -9.14 -3.81 6.92
CA GLY A 121 -10.32 -3.78 6.05
C GLY A 121 -10.59 -2.45 5.37
N GLN A 122 -10.09 -1.32 5.92
CA GLN A 122 -10.50 0.01 5.47
C GLN A 122 -9.35 1.00 5.23
N ARG A 123 -8.15 0.72 5.69
CA ARG A 123 -7.04 1.69 5.67
C ARG A 123 -5.75 1.19 5.05
N TRP A 124 -5.40 -0.06 5.24
CA TRP A 124 -4.15 -0.65 4.76
C TRP A 124 -4.38 -1.53 3.54
N ASN A 125 -3.69 -1.24 2.45
CA ASN A 125 -3.69 -2.01 1.21
C ASN A 125 -5.09 -2.48 0.77
N LEU A 126 -5.96 -1.53 0.48
CA LEU A 126 -7.36 -1.80 0.15
C LEU A 126 -7.54 -2.72 -1.05
N ALA A 127 -6.61 -2.71 -2.02
CA ALA A 127 -6.66 -3.63 -3.14
C ALA A 127 -6.54 -5.09 -2.68
N PHE A 128 -5.63 -5.35 -1.76
CA PHE A 128 -5.43 -6.68 -1.19
C PHE A 128 -6.63 -7.15 -0.37
N SER A 129 -7.16 -6.26 0.47
CA SER A 129 -8.36 -6.54 1.26
C SER A 129 -9.57 -6.84 0.36
N GLU A 130 -9.75 -6.07 -0.72
CA GLU A 130 -10.85 -6.25 -1.66
C GLU A 130 -10.69 -7.53 -2.48
N MET A 131 -9.48 -7.82 -2.97
CA MET A 131 -9.16 -9.07 -3.67
C MET A 131 -9.41 -10.29 -2.79
N THR A 132 -8.94 -10.26 -1.54
CA THR A 132 -9.13 -11.35 -0.58
C THR A 132 -10.60 -11.50 -0.21
N ALA A 133 -11.34 -10.41 -0.08
CA ALA A 133 -12.77 -10.45 0.18
C ALA A 133 -13.55 -11.10 -0.99
N VAL A 134 -13.22 -10.76 -2.21
CA VAL A 134 -13.90 -11.29 -3.41
C VAL A 134 -13.46 -12.73 -3.71
N GLY A 135 -12.15 -13.00 -3.68
CA GLY A 135 -11.59 -14.28 -4.10
C GLY A 135 -11.67 -15.39 -3.04
N VAL A 136 -11.69 -15.04 -1.76
CA VAL A 136 -11.62 -16.00 -0.66
C VAL A 136 -12.82 -15.91 0.28
N PHE A 137 -13.04 -14.74 0.90
CA PHE A 137 -14.06 -14.60 1.93
C PHE A 137 -15.48 -14.85 1.39
N ARG A 138 -15.89 -14.20 0.31
CA ARG A 138 -17.26 -14.32 -0.22
C ARG A 138 -17.60 -15.74 -0.65
N PRO A 139 -16.75 -16.49 -1.37
CA PRO A 139 -17.03 -17.88 -1.72
C PRO A 139 -17.16 -18.77 -0.48
N LEU A 140 -16.26 -18.61 0.50
CA LEU A 140 -16.18 -19.50 1.65
C LEU A 140 -17.25 -19.22 2.72
N ARG A 141 -17.68 -17.98 2.88
CA ARG A 141 -18.56 -17.58 3.99
C ARG A 141 -19.88 -18.39 4.04
N ASN A 142 -20.39 -18.79 2.88
CA ASN A 142 -21.65 -19.53 2.76
C ASN A 142 -21.44 -21.04 3.06
N CYS A 143 -20.21 -21.55 2.88
CA CYS A 143 -19.88 -22.96 3.09
C CYS A 143 -19.41 -23.26 4.53
N ILE A 144 -18.55 -22.39 5.10
CA ILE A 144 -17.88 -22.62 6.39
C ILE A 144 -18.22 -21.57 7.46
N GLY A 145 -19.13 -20.67 7.15
CA GLY A 145 -19.54 -19.59 8.04
C GLY A 145 -18.58 -18.38 8.03
N PRO A 146 -19.08 -17.20 8.44
CA PRO A 146 -18.34 -15.94 8.28
C PRO A 146 -17.07 -15.87 9.15
N ARG A 147 -17.07 -16.41 10.35
CA ARG A 147 -15.89 -16.38 11.26
C ARG A 147 -14.71 -17.16 10.68
N VAL A 148 -14.96 -18.40 10.27
CA VAL A 148 -13.92 -19.27 9.69
C VAL A 148 -13.45 -18.70 8.35
N ALA A 149 -14.37 -18.24 7.49
CA ALA A 149 -14.03 -17.61 6.22
C ALA A 149 -13.15 -16.36 6.39
N THR A 150 -13.40 -15.55 7.44
CA THR A 150 -12.53 -14.39 7.75
C THR A 150 -11.13 -14.83 8.13
N THR A 151 -11.01 -15.87 8.98
CA THR A 151 -9.70 -16.40 9.39
C THR A 151 -8.94 -16.96 8.19
N VAL A 152 -9.58 -17.74 7.34
CA VAL A 152 -8.97 -18.28 6.11
C VAL A 152 -8.53 -17.16 5.17
N ALA A 153 -9.36 -16.14 4.96
CA ALA A 153 -9.03 -14.98 4.13
C ALA A 153 -7.83 -14.20 4.69
N PHE A 154 -7.74 -14.05 6.01
CA PHE A 154 -6.62 -13.38 6.67
C PHE A 154 -5.32 -14.18 6.54
N LEU A 155 -5.36 -15.48 6.79
CA LEU A 155 -4.20 -16.37 6.62
C LEU A 155 -3.71 -16.39 5.16
N PHE A 156 -4.64 -16.51 4.21
CA PHE A 156 -4.31 -16.46 2.78
C PHE A 156 -3.62 -15.13 2.42
N SER A 157 -4.16 -14.01 2.90
CA SER A 157 -3.54 -12.69 2.71
C SER A 157 -2.13 -12.63 3.30
N GLY A 158 -1.93 -13.18 4.50
CA GLY A 158 -0.62 -13.27 5.16
C GLY A 158 0.40 -14.07 4.36
N ILE A 159 0.00 -15.24 3.84
CA ILE A 159 0.86 -16.07 2.99
C ILE A 159 1.27 -15.33 1.71
N LEU A 160 0.35 -14.65 1.04
CA LEU A 160 0.67 -13.88 -0.15
C LEU A 160 1.62 -12.71 0.14
N HIS A 161 1.46 -12.03 1.28
CA HIS A 161 2.40 -10.98 1.71
C HIS A 161 3.79 -11.55 1.97
N GLU A 162 3.87 -12.68 2.67
CA GLU A 162 5.14 -13.36 2.94
C GLU A 162 5.84 -13.77 1.64
N LEU A 163 5.12 -14.38 0.71
CA LEU A 163 5.66 -14.75 -0.60
C LEU A 163 6.16 -13.53 -1.37
N ALA A 164 5.41 -12.42 -1.34
CA ALA A 164 5.81 -11.19 -2.03
C ALA A 164 7.07 -10.53 -1.45
N ILE A 165 7.34 -10.74 -0.16
CA ILE A 165 8.52 -10.18 0.54
C ILE A 165 9.70 -11.14 0.43
N SER A 166 9.48 -12.43 0.71
CA SER A 166 10.57 -13.41 0.88
C SER A 166 11.09 -13.97 -0.44
N VAL A 167 10.24 -14.12 -1.46
CA VAL A 167 10.67 -14.68 -2.76
C VAL A 167 11.66 -13.77 -3.52
N PRO A 168 11.47 -12.44 -3.59
CA PRO A 168 12.41 -11.57 -4.32
C PRO A 168 13.76 -11.37 -3.62
N VAL A 169 13.89 -11.77 -2.35
CA VAL A 169 15.10 -11.52 -1.53
C VAL A 169 16.03 -12.74 -1.48
N LYS A 170 15.62 -13.85 -2.07
CA LYS A 170 16.47 -15.04 -2.30
C LYS A 170 17.21 -14.92 -3.61
#